data_3906d2121c37e5203de7cd20f89c415e
#
_entry.id   3906d2121c37e5203de7cd20f89c415e
#
_cell.length_a   1.000
_cell.length_b   1.000
_cell.length_c   1.000
_cell.angle_alpha   90.00
_cell.angle_beta   90.00
_cell.angle_gamma   90.00
#
_symmetry.space_group_name_H-M   'P 1'
#
loop_
_entity.id
_entity.type
_entity.pdbx_description
1 polymer ?
#
loop_
_entity_poly.entity_id
_entity_poly.type
_entity_poly.pdbx_seq_one_letter_code
_entity_poly.pdbx_strand_id
1 'polypeptide(L)'
;MIRNITLGKVNNIRKSIILNVLASISNLIPFIALAKIVETLFLNRGADSIDTSLLWKYFGIMAIFFLITFLLENLAAKYTYELGYKTSADGRIELADHIRKLPIGYISGKSSAEILDTLMNDFFKVETAVTHQLPQFISGICVAVLCSILFLIVNVKMGIATLIGLPISVLLLTLMQNFQKKIYLKTKKMRIKEEEDINEYLDAIKTLKAYNSLDDTLTKLEEDIDNSRDANIKSEKGVGSLTTIASMILRIGLPLMSLVGSYLFINGSLEIDTFLMFLFVGTRIFDPLELALVNYTGLQMASVSGERIINLLKAKPMSGNFDVNESNKIEIHDVSFSYKESKVIDNVSLDINENELTAFVGYSGSGKSTLIKLISRFYDPNEGTIKIGGVDLLTADPDKLMDKFSVVFQDVYLFKDTIYNNIKFGNENASKDEIMNAAKMAGAYDFIVKKDDGFDTMIGQGGATLSGGEKQRISIARAILKNAPIILLDEATSSLDPENELIIQEAISNLIKNKTVVVVAHKLRSVMGADKIVVLNKGKVEEVGKHEELIKNEGLYKDLWNYQEKSKEWKIVQ
;
A
#
# COMPACT_ATOMS: atom_id res chain seq x y z
N MET A 1 6.67 -1.64 19.28
CA MET A 1 5.56 -0.73 19.07
C MET A 1 6.02 0.62 18.50
N ILE A 2 6.72 1.49 19.26
CA ILE A 2 7.12 2.84 18.80
C ILE A 2 7.87 2.81 17.47
N ARG A 3 8.84 1.91 17.29
CA ARG A 3 9.59 1.77 16.02
C ARG A 3 8.70 1.49 14.81
N ASN A 4 7.66 0.69 14.97
CA ASN A 4 6.72 0.38 13.88
C ASN A 4 5.85 1.60 13.53
N ILE A 5 5.35 2.32 14.57
CA ILE A 5 4.50 3.50 14.39
C ILE A 5 5.28 4.66 13.76
N THR A 6 6.58 4.79 14.06
CA THR A 6 7.42 5.87 13.52
C THR A 6 8.14 5.49 12.24
N LEU A 7 7.85 4.30 11.69
CA LEU A 7 8.57 3.73 10.53
C LEU A 7 10.09 3.78 10.70
N GLY A 8 10.58 3.59 11.94
CA GLY A 8 11.99 3.67 12.30
C GLY A 8 12.56 5.09 12.55
N LYS A 9 11.79 6.15 12.28
CA LYS A 9 12.25 7.56 12.36
C LYS A 9 11.92 8.20 13.73
N VAL A 10 12.28 7.54 14.83
CA VAL A 10 11.94 7.95 16.22
C VAL A 10 12.44 9.36 16.59
N ASN A 11 13.59 9.77 16.06
CA ASN A 11 14.20 11.07 16.41
C ASN A 11 13.33 12.27 15.99
N ASN A 12 12.54 12.13 14.94
CA ASN A 12 11.74 13.21 14.38
C ASN A 12 10.63 13.68 15.35
N ILE A 13 10.12 12.78 16.23
CA ILE A 13 8.99 13.11 17.12
C ILE A 13 9.41 13.56 18.53
N ARG A 14 10.69 13.52 18.88
CA ARG A 14 11.18 13.87 20.23
C ARG A 14 10.76 15.27 20.68
N LYS A 15 10.89 16.26 19.80
CA LYS A 15 10.51 17.65 20.09
C LYS A 15 9.03 17.79 20.40
N SER A 16 8.18 17.17 19.61
CA SER A 16 6.74 17.11 19.81
C SER A 16 6.38 16.50 21.16
N ILE A 17 6.98 15.36 21.51
CA ILE A 17 6.75 14.68 22.79
C ILE A 17 7.13 15.57 23.97
N ILE A 18 8.32 16.18 23.94
CA ILE A 18 8.80 17.06 25.02
C ILE A 18 7.82 18.23 25.25
N LEU A 19 7.39 18.88 24.17
CA LEU A 19 6.45 20.01 24.26
C LEU A 19 5.08 19.58 24.81
N ASN A 20 4.56 18.41 24.37
CA ASN A 20 3.30 17.88 24.91
C ASN A 20 3.41 17.52 26.39
N VAL A 21 4.53 16.96 26.83
CA VAL A 21 4.78 16.69 28.27
C VAL A 21 4.83 17.98 29.08
N LEU A 22 5.56 18.99 28.61
CA LEU A 22 5.66 20.29 29.27
C LEU A 22 4.29 20.98 29.34
N ALA A 23 3.50 20.96 28.28
CA ALA A 23 2.15 21.51 28.26
C ALA A 23 1.24 20.81 29.28
N SER A 24 1.29 19.47 29.31
CA SER A 24 0.48 18.66 30.24
C SER A 24 0.86 18.89 31.70
N ILE A 25 2.16 19.06 32.01
CA ILE A 25 2.61 19.42 33.37
C ILE A 25 2.17 20.85 33.73
N SER A 26 2.34 21.82 32.81
CA SER A 26 1.92 23.21 33.02
C SER A 26 0.43 23.30 33.34
N ASN A 27 -0.40 22.46 32.72
CA ASN A 27 -1.85 22.41 32.91
C ASN A 27 -2.28 21.99 34.35
N LEU A 28 -1.40 21.39 35.15
CA LEU A 28 -1.70 21.00 36.53
C LEU A 28 -1.62 22.21 37.49
N ILE A 29 -0.77 23.19 37.21
CA ILE A 29 -0.47 24.31 38.11
C ILE A 29 -1.69 25.19 38.40
N PRO A 30 -2.56 25.54 37.42
CA PRO A 30 -3.81 26.25 37.71
C PRO A 30 -4.71 25.55 38.72
N PHE A 31 -4.76 24.22 38.76
CA PHE A 31 -5.57 23.47 39.70
C PHE A 31 -4.98 23.45 41.12
N ILE A 32 -3.65 23.51 41.24
CA ILE A 32 -2.97 23.69 42.52
C ILE A 32 -3.29 25.11 43.07
N ALA A 33 -3.24 26.13 42.23
CA ALA A 33 -3.61 27.49 42.60
C ALA A 33 -5.09 27.59 43.03
N LEU A 34 -5.99 26.89 42.29
CA LEU A 34 -7.41 26.80 42.64
C LEU A 34 -7.60 26.14 44.01
N ALA A 35 -6.91 25.04 44.30
CA ALA A 35 -6.96 24.39 45.61
C ALA A 35 -6.55 25.36 46.74
N LYS A 36 -5.51 26.18 46.52
CA LYS A 36 -5.05 27.18 47.49
C LYS A 36 -6.03 28.35 47.65
N ILE A 37 -6.75 28.74 46.61
CA ILE A 37 -7.85 29.74 46.74
C ILE A 37 -8.95 29.18 47.64
N VAL A 38 -9.41 27.94 47.37
CA VAL A 38 -10.48 27.31 48.16
C VAL A 38 -10.06 27.11 49.63
N GLU A 39 -8.82 26.66 49.84
CA GLU A 39 -8.22 26.54 51.19
C GLU A 39 -8.25 27.88 51.94
N THR A 40 -7.76 28.95 51.29
CA THR A 40 -7.75 30.29 51.89
C THR A 40 -9.16 30.77 52.28
N LEU A 41 -10.15 30.54 51.41
CA LEU A 41 -11.55 30.89 51.69
C LEU A 41 -12.14 30.04 52.83
N PHE A 42 -11.77 28.75 52.89
CA PHE A 42 -12.28 27.84 53.92
C PHE A 42 -11.71 28.16 55.31
N LEU A 43 -10.40 28.40 55.41
CA LEU A 43 -9.72 28.71 56.68
C LEU A 43 -10.14 30.06 57.24
N ASN A 44 -10.45 31.02 56.38
CA ASN A 44 -10.91 32.34 56.79
C ASN A 44 -12.45 32.46 56.95
N ARG A 45 -13.16 31.34 56.95
CA ARG A 45 -14.62 31.30 57.17
C ARG A 45 -14.96 31.76 58.56
N GLY A 46 -15.55 32.97 58.68
CA GLY A 46 -15.92 33.60 59.94
C GLY A 46 -14.91 34.63 60.44
N ALA A 47 -13.86 34.94 59.71
CA ALA A 47 -13.00 36.08 60.00
C ALA A 47 -13.65 37.41 59.52
N ASP A 48 -13.43 38.51 60.25
CA ASP A 48 -13.97 39.84 59.90
C ASP A 48 -13.38 40.40 58.57
N SER A 49 -12.26 39.87 58.07
CA SER A 49 -11.67 40.25 56.81
C SER A 49 -10.93 39.07 56.16
N ILE A 50 -11.16 38.86 54.87
CA ILE A 50 -10.42 37.90 54.06
C ILE A 50 -9.23 38.63 53.38
N ASP A 51 -8.04 38.07 53.43
CA ASP A 51 -6.89 38.61 52.69
C ASP A 51 -7.10 38.49 51.17
N THR A 52 -7.70 39.52 50.61
CA THR A 52 -7.97 39.59 49.16
C THR A 52 -6.69 39.67 48.32
N SER A 53 -5.58 40.14 48.87
CA SER A 53 -4.28 40.25 48.17
C SER A 53 -3.75 38.87 47.85
N LEU A 54 -3.88 37.89 48.74
CA LEU A 54 -3.45 36.50 48.55
C LEU A 54 -4.32 35.80 47.48
N LEU A 55 -5.63 36.05 47.47
CA LEU A 55 -6.53 35.52 46.45
C LEU A 55 -6.16 36.03 45.04
N TRP A 56 -5.89 37.36 44.91
CA TRP A 56 -5.45 37.93 43.64
C TRP A 56 -4.11 37.39 43.19
N LYS A 57 -3.19 37.09 44.10
CA LYS A 57 -1.91 36.44 43.80
C LYS A 57 -2.12 35.05 43.16
N TYR A 58 -2.95 34.20 43.76
CA TYR A 58 -3.24 32.86 43.21
C TYR A 58 -3.99 32.93 41.88
N PHE A 59 -4.94 33.87 41.75
CA PHE A 59 -5.62 34.14 40.49
C PHE A 59 -4.65 34.56 39.38
N GLY A 60 -3.70 35.45 39.72
CA GLY A 60 -2.63 35.84 38.77
C GLY A 60 -1.75 34.67 38.33
N ILE A 61 -1.35 33.80 39.27
CA ILE A 61 -0.60 32.57 38.95
C ILE A 61 -1.41 31.69 38.00
N MET A 62 -2.68 31.48 38.30
CA MET A 62 -3.57 30.65 37.46
C MET A 62 -3.69 31.22 36.03
N ALA A 63 -3.89 32.54 35.88
CA ALA A 63 -3.99 33.21 34.60
C ALA A 63 -2.68 33.11 33.78
N ILE A 64 -1.53 33.33 34.44
CA ILE A 64 -0.21 33.20 33.80
C ILE A 64 0.03 31.77 33.28
N PHE A 65 -0.26 30.76 34.11
CA PHE A 65 -0.04 29.37 33.70
C PHE A 65 -1.04 28.88 32.65
N PHE A 66 -2.26 29.39 32.60
CA PHE A 66 -3.17 29.16 31.47
C PHE A 66 -2.60 29.73 30.18
N LEU A 67 -2.02 30.93 30.21
CA LEU A 67 -1.36 31.50 29.03
C LEU A 67 -0.13 30.69 28.61
N ILE A 68 0.71 30.27 29.54
CA ILE A 68 1.87 29.42 29.29
C ILE A 68 1.42 28.08 28.66
N THR A 69 0.40 27.43 29.23
CA THR A 69 -0.15 26.18 28.74
C THR A 69 -0.66 26.36 27.29
N PHE A 70 -1.44 27.43 27.04
CA PHE A 70 -1.91 27.74 25.68
C PHE A 70 -0.78 27.91 24.69
N LEU A 71 0.30 28.61 25.04
CA LEU A 71 1.46 28.79 24.17
C LEU A 71 2.20 27.45 23.92
N LEU A 72 2.37 26.64 24.97
CA LEU A 72 3.02 25.33 24.86
C LEU A 72 2.18 24.36 24.01
N GLU A 73 0.86 24.30 24.21
CA GLU A 73 -0.05 23.47 23.42
C GLU A 73 -0.04 23.88 21.94
N ASN A 74 -0.03 25.17 21.66
CA ASN A 74 0.01 25.68 20.29
C ASN A 74 1.34 25.30 19.59
N LEU A 75 2.47 25.45 20.30
CA LEU A 75 3.78 25.01 19.80
C LEU A 75 3.84 23.48 19.64
N ALA A 76 3.33 22.73 20.61
CA ALA A 76 3.27 21.28 20.56
C ALA A 76 2.43 20.81 19.37
N ALA A 77 1.25 21.39 19.17
CA ALA A 77 0.37 21.08 18.04
C ALA A 77 1.06 21.32 16.69
N LYS A 78 1.70 22.50 16.53
CA LYS A 78 2.45 22.83 15.31
C LYS A 78 3.48 21.75 14.98
N TYR A 79 4.38 21.43 15.92
CA TYR A 79 5.43 20.43 15.66
C TYR A 79 4.87 19.01 15.50
N THR A 80 3.80 18.67 16.20
CA THR A 80 3.17 17.35 16.13
C THR A 80 2.55 17.09 14.76
N TYR A 81 1.74 18.04 14.27
CA TYR A 81 1.06 17.89 12.99
C TYR A 81 2.03 18.01 11.82
N GLU A 82 2.90 19.02 11.82
CA GLU A 82 3.86 19.23 10.75
C GLU A 82 4.77 18.01 10.56
N LEU A 83 5.33 17.48 11.65
CA LEU A 83 6.21 16.31 11.59
C LEU A 83 5.45 15.00 11.33
N GLY A 84 4.25 14.84 11.88
CA GLY A 84 3.43 13.64 11.69
C GLY A 84 3.01 13.47 10.23
N TYR A 85 2.41 14.50 9.64
CA TYR A 85 2.00 14.47 8.24
C TYR A 85 3.19 14.33 7.28
N LYS A 86 4.29 15.03 7.55
CA LYS A 86 5.51 14.90 6.75
C LYS A 86 6.06 13.48 6.80
N THR A 87 6.15 12.88 7.99
CA THR A 87 6.65 11.50 8.13
C THR A 87 5.78 10.50 7.36
N SER A 88 4.45 10.70 7.38
CA SER A 88 3.51 9.85 6.64
C SER A 88 3.65 10.05 5.12
N ALA A 89 3.75 11.28 4.64
CA ALA A 89 3.93 11.59 3.22
C ALA A 89 5.25 11.01 2.70
N ASP A 90 6.37 11.26 3.38
CA ASP A 90 7.69 10.72 3.03
C ASP A 90 7.67 9.18 3.02
N GLY A 91 6.97 8.56 3.98
CA GLY A 91 6.83 7.10 4.05
C GLY A 91 6.02 6.53 2.88
N ARG A 92 4.93 7.20 2.46
CA ARG A 92 4.15 6.79 1.27
C ARG A 92 4.97 6.88 0.00
N ILE A 93 5.75 7.96 -0.17
CA ILE A 93 6.65 8.13 -1.32
C ILE A 93 7.73 7.04 -1.31
N GLU A 94 8.36 6.78 -0.15
CA GLU A 94 9.37 5.74 0.02
C GLU A 94 8.81 4.35 -0.34
N LEU A 95 7.58 4.05 0.12
CA LEU A 95 6.92 2.78 -0.20
C LEU A 95 6.57 2.68 -1.68
N ALA A 96 6.05 3.74 -2.29
CA ALA A 96 5.73 3.76 -3.72
C ALA A 96 6.98 3.56 -4.58
N ASP A 97 8.10 4.22 -4.25
CA ASP A 97 9.40 4.01 -4.92
C ASP A 97 9.93 2.59 -4.71
N HIS A 98 9.74 2.03 -3.51
CA HIS A 98 10.14 0.65 -3.22
C HIS A 98 9.31 -0.36 -4.02
N ILE A 99 7.98 -0.18 -4.11
CA ILE A 99 7.08 -1.02 -4.92
C ILE A 99 7.51 -1.03 -6.38
N ARG A 100 7.91 0.11 -6.95
CA ARG A 100 8.43 0.23 -8.31
C ARG A 100 9.64 -0.68 -8.57
N LYS A 101 10.45 -0.93 -7.55
CA LYS A 101 11.68 -1.75 -7.63
C LYS A 101 11.44 -3.24 -7.37
N LEU A 102 10.23 -3.62 -6.95
CA LEU A 102 9.91 -5.04 -6.71
C LEU A 102 9.65 -5.79 -8.01
N PRO A 103 9.97 -7.10 -8.07
CA PRO A 103 9.56 -7.94 -9.20
C PRO A 103 8.04 -7.88 -9.39
N ILE A 104 7.58 -7.83 -10.64
CA ILE A 104 6.14 -7.85 -10.95
C ILE A 104 5.48 -9.10 -10.36
N GLY A 105 6.18 -10.22 -10.32
CA GLY A 105 5.70 -11.46 -9.70
C GLY A 105 5.34 -11.33 -8.23
N TYR A 106 6.07 -10.50 -7.48
CA TYR A 106 5.74 -10.21 -6.08
C TYR A 106 4.44 -9.39 -5.98
N ILE A 107 4.28 -8.41 -6.86
CA ILE A 107 3.09 -7.53 -6.89
C ILE A 107 1.85 -8.34 -7.34
N SER A 108 1.98 -9.15 -8.40
CA SER A 108 0.90 -10.00 -8.92
C SER A 108 0.48 -11.13 -7.96
N GLY A 109 1.33 -11.48 -6.99
CA GLY A 109 1.01 -12.44 -5.92
C GLY A 109 0.15 -11.86 -4.80
N LYS A 110 -0.05 -10.52 -4.78
CA LYS A 110 -0.91 -9.80 -3.83
C LYS A 110 -2.09 -9.18 -4.56
N SER A 111 -3.24 -9.06 -3.87
CA SER A 111 -4.35 -8.32 -4.45
C SER A 111 -4.03 -6.82 -4.52
N SER A 112 -4.49 -6.15 -5.57
CA SER A 112 -4.38 -4.69 -5.69
C SER A 112 -5.03 -3.98 -4.50
N ALA A 113 -6.12 -4.54 -3.97
CA ALA A 113 -6.80 -4.05 -2.77
C ALA A 113 -5.91 -4.12 -1.53
N GLU A 114 -5.11 -5.19 -1.34
CA GLU A 114 -4.18 -5.30 -0.22
C GLU A 114 -3.09 -4.22 -0.25
N ILE A 115 -2.52 -3.97 -1.43
CA ILE A 115 -1.48 -2.94 -1.61
C ILE A 115 -2.07 -1.54 -1.39
N LEU A 116 -3.26 -1.29 -1.96
CA LEU A 116 -3.97 -0.02 -1.81
C LEU A 116 -4.37 0.23 -0.35
N ASP A 117 -4.91 -0.79 0.35
CA ASP A 117 -5.23 -0.69 1.79
C ASP A 117 -3.99 -0.35 2.62
N THR A 118 -2.82 -0.93 2.28
CA THR A 118 -1.57 -0.58 2.96
C THR A 118 -1.17 0.88 2.70
N LEU A 119 -1.22 1.35 1.44
CA LEU A 119 -0.86 2.72 1.09
C LEU A 119 -1.80 3.78 1.65
N MET A 120 -3.10 3.47 1.75
CA MET A 120 -4.11 4.42 2.19
C MET A 120 -4.43 4.28 3.69
N ASN A 121 -4.91 3.11 4.09
CA ASN A 121 -5.48 2.90 5.43
C ASN A 121 -4.42 2.60 6.49
N ASP A 122 -3.37 1.81 6.19
CA ASP A 122 -2.33 1.54 7.17
C ASP A 122 -1.49 2.79 7.44
N PHE A 123 -1.17 3.58 6.41
CA PHE A 123 -0.51 4.88 6.60
C PHE A 123 -1.39 5.87 7.36
N PHE A 124 -2.71 5.93 7.11
CA PHE A 124 -3.62 6.79 7.88
C PHE A 124 -3.61 6.44 9.36
N LYS A 125 -3.59 5.16 9.73
CA LYS A 125 -3.50 4.72 11.13
C LYS A 125 -2.17 5.09 11.77
N VAL A 126 -1.07 4.91 11.07
CA VAL A 126 0.27 5.33 11.52
C VAL A 126 0.33 6.85 11.69
N GLU A 127 -0.20 7.60 10.75
CA GLU A 127 -0.31 9.07 10.79
C GLU A 127 -1.09 9.54 12.01
N THR A 128 -2.30 9.01 12.23
CA THR A 128 -3.14 9.31 13.39
C THR A 128 -2.43 8.96 14.70
N ALA A 129 -1.70 7.85 14.73
CA ALA A 129 -0.94 7.45 15.90
C ALA A 129 0.19 8.43 16.22
N VAL A 130 0.92 8.91 15.22
CA VAL A 130 2.04 9.85 15.40
C VAL A 130 1.53 11.26 15.75
N THR A 131 0.44 11.71 15.11
CA THR A 131 -0.09 13.07 15.29
C THR A 131 -0.92 13.23 16.55
N HIS A 132 -1.64 12.22 17.00
CA HIS A 132 -2.58 12.35 18.12
C HIS A 132 -2.25 11.39 19.27
N GLN A 133 -2.15 10.09 19.00
CA GLN A 133 -2.17 9.09 20.05
C GLN A 133 -0.86 9.00 20.83
N LEU A 134 0.28 8.99 20.15
CA LEU A 134 1.60 8.79 20.77
C LEU A 134 2.02 9.96 21.67
N PRO A 135 1.87 11.25 21.26
CA PRO A 135 2.18 12.37 22.14
C PRO A 135 1.31 12.38 23.39
N GLN A 136 -0.01 12.15 23.26
CA GLN A 136 -0.95 12.11 24.38
C GLN A 136 -0.69 10.92 25.32
N PHE A 137 -0.36 9.76 24.75
CA PHE A 137 -0.01 8.57 25.54
C PHE A 137 1.23 8.82 26.40
N ILE A 138 2.30 9.35 25.81
CA ILE A 138 3.55 9.59 26.54
C ILE A 138 3.37 10.71 27.56
N SER A 139 2.71 11.82 27.20
CA SER A 139 2.45 12.91 28.14
C SER A 139 1.58 12.46 29.30
N GLY A 140 0.53 11.66 29.03
CA GLY A 140 -0.33 11.09 30.06
C GLY A 140 0.43 10.21 31.05
N ILE A 141 1.33 9.34 30.56
CA ILE A 141 2.20 8.53 31.44
C ILE A 141 3.14 9.41 32.25
N CYS A 142 3.78 10.41 31.64
CA CYS A 142 4.72 11.30 32.35
C CYS A 142 4.01 12.08 33.49
N VAL A 143 2.82 12.62 33.21
CA VAL A 143 1.99 13.30 34.20
C VAL A 143 1.57 12.33 35.32
N ALA A 144 1.15 11.13 34.96
CA ALA A 144 0.76 10.08 35.88
C ALA A 144 1.90 9.71 36.85
N VAL A 145 3.10 9.49 36.33
CA VAL A 145 4.27 9.17 37.13
C VAL A 145 4.65 10.31 38.05
N LEU A 146 4.65 11.57 37.55
CA LEU A 146 4.96 12.74 38.34
C LEU A 146 3.95 12.92 39.49
N CYS A 147 2.66 12.88 39.18
CA CYS A 147 1.60 13.04 40.21
C CYS A 147 1.60 11.88 41.20
N SER A 148 1.86 10.65 40.75
CA SER A 148 1.96 9.48 41.64
C SER A 148 3.07 9.66 42.67
N ILE A 149 4.25 10.12 42.23
CA ILE A 149 5.39 10.39 43.13
C ILE A 149 5.02 11.49 44.13
N LEU A 150 4.44 12.59 43.65
CA LEU A 150 4.04 13.72 44.50
C LEU A 150 2.96 13.31 45.53
N PHE A 151 1.95 12.53 45.12
CA PHE A 151 0.90 12.08 46.04
C PHE A 151 1.43 11.16 47.15
N LEU A 152 2.36 10.26 46.81
CA LEU A 152 3.00 9.36 47.77
C LEU A 152 3.91 10.13 48.75
N ILE A 153 4.57 11.22 48.31
CA ILE A 153 5.39 12.07 49.16
C ILE A 153 4.50 12.87 50.16
N VAL A 154 3.39 13.42 49.68
CA VAL A 154 2.49 14.23 50.49
C VAL A 154 1.74 13.41 51.55
N ASN A 155 1.11 12.31 51.10
CA ASN A 155 0.46 11.37 52.04
C ASN A 155 0.35 9.98 51.40
N VAL A 156 1.07 8.99 51.93
CA VAL A 156 1.14 7.64 51.41
C VAL A 156 -0.22 6.94 51.33
N LYS A 157 -1.07 7.11 52.40
CA LYS A 157 -2.39 6.45 52.44
C LYS A 157 -3.32 7.00 51.38
N MET A 158 -3.37 8.32 51.25
CA MET A 158 -4.13 8.99 50.20
C MET A 158 -3.62 8.67 48.80
N GLY A 159 -2.30 8.68 48.60
CA GLY A 159 -1.67 8.34 47.34
C GLY A 159 -2.00 6.92 46.89
N ILE A 160 -1.92 5.93 47.79
CA ILE A 160 -2.30 4.54 47.46
C ILE A 160 -3.79 4.46 47.14
N ALA A 161 -4.67 5.10 47.93
CA ALA A 161 -6.10 5.10 47.69
C ALA A 161 -6.45 5.68 46.29
N THR A 162 -5.74 6.74 45.86
CA THR A 162 -5.95 7.36 44.53
C THR A 162 -5.46 6.47 43.39
N LEU A 163 -4.33 5.78 43.56
CA LEU A 163 -3.63 5.11 42.50
C LEU A 163 -3.94 3.61 42.38
N ILE A 164 -4.71 3.01 43.31
CA ILE A 164 -4.94 1.55 43.36
C ILE A 164 -5.58 0.98 42.09
N GLY A 165 -6.39 1.75 41.37
CA GLY A 165 -7.01 1.35 40.10
C GLY A 165 -6.02 1.26 38.93
N LEU A 166 -4.92 2.00 38.97
CA LEU A 166 -3.95 2.10 37.86
C LEU A 166 -3.29 0.76 37.53
N PRO A 167 -2.64 0.05 38.46
CA PRO A 167 -1.99 -1.22 38.14
C PRO A 167 -2.99 -2.28 37.67
N ILE A 168 -4.21 -2.29 38.20
CA ILE A 168 -5.25 -3.24 37.82
C ILE A 168 -5.71 -2.97 36.38
N SER A 169 -5.94 -1.70 36.02
CA SER A 169 -6.32 -1.29 34.66
C SER A 169 -5.25 -1.63 33.62
N VAL A 170 -3.99 -1.35 33.94
CA VAL A 170 -2.85 -1.68 33.06
C VAL A 170 -2.72 -3.21 32.89
N LEU A 171 -2.84 -3.97 33.98
CA LEU A 171 -2.81 -5.43 33.93
C LEU A 171 -3.93 -5.98 33.04
N LEU A 172 -5.16 -5.50 33.19
CA LEU A 172 -6.30 -5.91 32.37
C LEU A 172 -6.02 -5.68 30.88
N LEU A 173 -5.55 -4.49 30.48
CA LEU A 173 -5.27 -4.18 29.09
C LEU A 173 -4.12 -5.01 28.53
N THR A 174 -3.06 -5.25 29.30
CA THR A 174 -1.93 -6.07 28.85
C THR A 174 -2.30 -7.54 28.68
N LEU A 175 -3.13 -8.09 29.55
CA LEU A 175 -3.62 -9.47 29.40
C LEU A 175 -4.51 -9.65 28.16
N MET A 176 -5.27 -8.61 27.80
CA MET A 176 -6.22 -8.64 26.69
C MET A 176 -5.63 -8.20 25.33
N GLN A 177 -4.38 -7.75 25.27
CA GLN A 177 -3.77 -7.24 24.03
C GLN A 177 -3.76 -8.26 22.88
N ASN A 178 -3.50 -9.55 23.17
CA ASN A 178 -3.49 -10.60 22.15
C ASN A 178 -4.89 -10.85 21.59
N PHE A 179 -5.92 -10.77 22.44
CA PHE A 179 -7.31 -10.88 22.05
C PHE A 179 -7.72 -9.71 21.14
N GLN A 180 -7.37 -8.49 21.51
CA GLN A 180 -7.62 -7.28 20.70
C GLN A 180 -6.93 -7.37 19.33
N LYS A 181 -5.65 -7.77 19.30
CA LYS A 181 -4.89 -7.97 18.06
C LYS A 181 -5.56 -9.01 17.14
N LYS A 182 -6.02 -10.13 17.71
CA LYS A 182 -6.69 -11.20 16.94
C LYS A 182 -8.01 -10.72 16.32
N ILE A 183 -8.82 -10.01 17.10
CA ILE A 183 -10.07 -9.42 16.61
C ILE A 183 -9.78 -8.44 15.48
N TYR A 184 -8.86 -7.50 15.70
CA TYR A 184 -8.49 -6.50 14.70
C TYR A 184 -8.04 -7.12 13.37
N LEU A 185 -7.17 -8.13 13.42
CA LEU A 185 -6.70 -8.81 12.20
C LEU A 185 -7.83 -9.55 11.48
N LYS A 186 -8.77 -10.13 12.23
CA LYS A 186 -9.96 -10.79 11.65
C LYS A 186 -10.86 -9.77 10.94
N THR A 187 -11.20 -8.68 11.61
CA THR A 187 -12.05 -7.61 11.05
C THR A 187 -11.40 -7.00 9.81
N LYS A 188 -10.08 -6.77 9.86
CA LYS A 188 -9.34 -6.24 8.71
C LYS A 188 -9.39 -7.17 7.49
N LYS A 189 -9.26 -8.49 7.68
CA LYS A 189 -9.40 -9.46 6.58
C LYS A 189 -10.79 -9.42 5.95
N MET A 190 -11.84 -9.29 6.76
CA MET A 190 -13.21 -9.19 6.25
C MET A 190 -13.41 -7.91 5.44
N ARG A 191 -12.85 -6.79 5.89
CA ARG A 191 -12.93 -5.54 5.15
C ARG A 191 -12.18 -5.58 3.81
N ILE A 192 -10.99 -6.19 3.76
CA ILE A 192 -10.27 -6.36 2.48
C ILE A 192 -11.09 -7.22 1.52
N LYS A 193 -11.71 -8.31 2.02
CA LYS A 193 -12.60 -9.15 1.21
C LYS A 193 -13.80 -8.35 0.68
N GLU A 194 -14.46 -7.56 1.52
CA GLU A 194 -15.55 -6.67 1.12
C GLU A 194 -15.12 -5.69 0.00
N GLU A 195 -13.93 -5.09 0.14
CA GLU A 195 -13.35 -4.20 -0.89
C GLU A 195 -13.08 -4.96 -2.21
N GLU A 196 -12.61 -6.20 -2.14
CA GLU A 196 -12.41 -7.08 -3.31
C GLU A 196 -13.75 -7.43 -3.99
N ASP A 197 -14.75 -7.83 -3.22
CA ASP A 197 -16.08 -8.21 -3.72
C ASP A 197 -16.80 -7.01 -4.36
N ILE A 198 -16.67 -5.81 -3.78
CA ILE A 198 -17.19 -4.56 -4.38
C ILE A 198 -16.51 -4.27 -5.72
N ASN A 199 -15.19 -4.39 -5.79
CA ASN A 199 -14.45 -4.16 -7.04
C ASN A 199 -14.85 -5.18 -8.11
N GLU A 200 -14.96 -6.47 -7.76
CA GLU A 200 -15.43 -7.52 -8.67
C GLU A 200 -16.84 -7.23 -9.20
N TYR A 201 -17.77 -6.80 -8.32
CA TYR A 201 -19.13 -6.42 -8.71
C TYR A 201 -19.13 -5.27 -9.72
N LEU A 202 -18.32 -4.23 -9.47
CA LEU A 202 -18.21 -3.06 -10.35
C LEU A 202 -17.59 -3.42 -11.72
N ASP A 203 -16.56 -4.22 -11.73
CA ASP A 203 -15.88 -4.67 -12.95
C ASP A 203 -16.78 -5.58 -13.79
N ALA A 204 -17.52 -6.47 -13.12
CA ALA A 204 -18.41 -7.43 -13.77
C ALA A 204 -19.81 -6.88 -14.11
N ILE A 205 -20.15 -5.62 -13.78
CA ILE A 205 -21.52 -5.08 -13.85
C ILE A 205 -22.16 -5.21 -15.25
N LYS A 206 -21.37 -5.08 -16.32
CA LYS A 206 -21.85 -5.26 -17.70
C LYS A 206 -22.27 -6.71 -17.96
N THR A 207 -21.45 -7.64 -17.50
CA THR A 207 -21.71 -9.08 -17.63
C THR A 207 -22.93 -9.49 -16.81
N LEU A 208 -23.01 -9.02 -15.56
CA LEU A 208 -24.14 -9.28 -14.68
C LEU A 208 -25.46 -8.78 -15.27
N LYS A 209 -25.45 -7.59 -15.87
CA LYS A 209 -26.63 -7.05 -16.61
C LYS A 209 -26.99 -7.90 -17.83
N ALA A 210 -25.99 -8.34 -18.60
CA ALA A 210 -26.23 -9.14 -19.80
C ALA A 210 -26.86 -10.52 -19.48
N TYR A 211 -26.52 -11.09 -18.33
CA TYR A 211 -27.06 -12.40 -17.89
C TYR A 211 -28.22 -12.29 -16.90
N ASN A 212 -28.70 -11.08 -16.61
CA ASN A 212 -29.79 -10.82 -15.63
C ASN A 212 -29.52 -11.41 -14.22
N SER A 213 -28.24 -11.39 -13.81
CA SER A 213 -27.77 -11.97 -12.54
C SER A 213 -27.40 -10.89 -11.51
N LEU A 214 -27.91 -9.66 -11.67
CA LEU A 214 -27.60 -8.54 -10.76
C LEU A 214 -28.13 -8.81 -9.35
N ASP A 215 -29.38 -9.25 -9.24
CA ASP A 215 -30.05 -9.42 -7.94
C ASP A 215 -29.40 -10.53 -7.11
N ASP A 216 -29.03 -11.65 -7.73
CA ASP A 216 -28.35 -12.75 -7.03
C ASP A 216 -26.97 -12.33 -6.54
N THR A 217 -26.23 -11.60 -7.38
CA THR A 217 -24.87 -11.12 -7.02
C THR A 217 -24.96 -10.01 -5.98
N LEU A 218 -25.95 -9.11 -6.06
CA LEU A 218 -26.19 -8.08 -5.07
C LEU A 218 -26.52 -8.68 -3.70
N THR A 219 -27.38 -9.71 -3.66
CA THR A 219 -27.71 -10.41 -2.41
C THR A 219 -26.46 -11.00 -1.73
N LYS A 220 -25.56 -11.59 -2.51
CA LYS A 220 -24.29 -12.10 -1.99
C LYS A 220 -23.39 -10.97 -1.48
N LEU A 221 -23.29 -9.85 -2.20
CA LEU A 221 -22.53 -8.68 -1.77
C LEU A 221 -23.11 -8.08 -0.49
N GLU A 222 -24.45 -7.99 -0.37
CA GLU A 222 -25.14 -7.57 0.86
C GLU A 222 -24.79 -8.47 2.05
N GLU A 223 -24.73 -9.79 1.84
CA GLU A 223 -24.32 -10.75 2.89
C GLU A 223 -22.87 -10.51 3.33
N ASP A 224 -21.93 -10.27 2.41
CA ASP A 224 -20.53 -10.00 2.73
C ASP A 224 -20.36 -8.64 3.45
N ILE A 225 -21.10 -7.60 3.05
CA ILE A 225 -21.16 -6.29 3.73
C ILE A 225 -21.74 -6.47 5.15
N ASP A 226 -22.82 -7.23 5.31
CA ASP A 226 -23.43 -7.51 6.60
C ASP A 226 -22.49 -8.29 7.53
N ASN A 227 -21.78 -9.28 6.99
CA ASN A 227 -20.75 -10.01 7.72
C ASN A 227 -19.60 -9.09 8.19
N SER A 228 -19.17 -8.17 7.35
CA SER A 228 -18.16 -7.15 7.69
C SER A 228 -18.68 -6.20 8.77
N ARG A 229 -19.91 -5.70 8.61
CA ARG A 229 -20.59 -4.86 9.63
C ARG A 229 -20.65 -5.58 10.98
N ASP A 230 -21.09 -6.83 11.01
CA ASP A 230 -21.24 -7.60 12.25
C ASP A 230 -19.89 -7.90 12.90
N ALA A 231 -18.85 -8.13 12.10
CA ALA A 231 -17.48 -8.25 12.60
C ALA A 231 -16.98 -6.93 13.20
N ASN A 232 -17.25 -5.78 12.55
CA ASN A 232 -16.92 -4.45 13.08
C ASN A 232 -17.66 -4.20 14.41
N ILE A 233 -18.97 -4.48 14.49
CA ILE A 233 -19.75 -4.33 15.73
C ILE A 233 -19.18 -5.21 16.85
N LYS A 234 -18.85 -6.47 16.56
CA LYS A 234 -18.23 -7.37 17.54
C LYS A 234 -16.85 -6.89 18.00
N SER A 235 -16.06 -6.32 17.07
CA SER A 235 -14.78 -5.72 17.36
C SER A 235 -14.93 -4.52 18.30
N GLU A 236 -15.78 -3.57 17.94
CA GLU A 236 -16.02 -2.36 18.75
C GLU A 236 -16.60 -2.69 20.11
N LYS A 237 -17.59 -3.59 20.19
CA LYS A 237 -18.11 -4.05 21.48
C LYS A 237 -17.04 -4.73 22.32
N GLY A 238 -16.21 -5.60 21.75
CA GLY A 238 -15.17 -6.32 22.48
C GLY A 238 -14.06 -5.39 22.98
N VAL A 239 -13.52 -4.57 22.09
CA VAL A 239 -12.40 -3.65 22.41
C VAL A 239 -12.91 -2.49 23.26
N GLY A 240 -14.03 -1.86 22.88
CA GLY A 240 -14.62 -0.72 23.59
C GLY A 240 -15.04 -1.07 25.00
N SER A 241 -15.73 -2.23 25.21
CA SER A 241 -16.12 -2.69 26.54
C SER A 241 -14.91 -2.90 27.46
N LEU A 242 -13.82 -3.50 26.94
CA LEU A 242 -12.61 -3.71 27.72
C LEU A 242 -11.94 -2.37 28.11
N THR A 243 -11.89 -1.42 27.20
CA THR A 243 -11.35 -0.09 27.48
C THR A 243 -12.21 0.64 28.51
N THR A 244 -13.53 0.58 28.37
CA THR A 244 -14.48 1.19 29.34
C THR A 244 -14.34 0.56 30.73
N ILE A 245 -14.23 -0.77 30.83
CA ILE A 245 -14.00 -1.46 32.12
C ILE A 245 -12.67 -1.01 32.73
N ALA A 246 -11.60 -0.93 31.94
CA ALA A 246 -10.30 -0.46 32.41
C ALA A 246 -10.38 1.00 32.92
N SER A 247 -11.10 1.89 32.23
CA SER A 247 -11.33 3.27 32.65
C SER A 247 -12.17 3.36 33.93
N MET A 248 -13.20 2.52 34.07
CA MET A 248 -13.99 2.45 35.30
C MET A 248 -13.15 1.98 36.50
N ILE A 249 -12.33 0.92 36.32
CA ILE A 249 -11.42 0.43 37.36
C ILE A 249 -10.41 1.53 37.75
N LEU A 250 -9.86 2.26 36.78
CA LEU A 250 -8.96 3.37 37.04
C LEU A 250 -9.65 4.41 37.93
N ARG A 251 -10.89 4.82 37.62
CA ARG A 251 -11.66 5.84 38.33
C ARG A 251 -12.15 5.40 39.72
N ILE A 252 -12.04 4.13 40.13
CA ILE A 252 -12.32 3.65 41.49
C ILE A 252 -11.43 4.39 42.53
N GLY A 253 -10.26 4.86 42.12
CA GLY A 253 -9.42 5.71 42.98
C GLY A 253 -10.11 6.97 43.50
N LEU A 254 -11.08 7.56 42.77
CA LEU A 254 -11.81 8.76 43.19
C LEU A 254 -12.66 8.54 44.46
N PRO A 255 -13.62 7.59 44.48
CA PRO A 255 -14.39 7.32 45.69
C PRO A 255 -13.53 6.81 46.85
N LEU A 256 -12.50 5.99 46.57
CA LEU A 256 -11.60 5.51 47.61
C LEU A 256 -10.77 6.63 48.23
N MET A 257 -10.25 7.55 47.42
CA MET A 257 -9.55 8.74 47.89
C MET A 257 -10.44 9.61 48.79
N SER A 258 -11.70 9.84 48.38
CA SER A 258 -12.66 10.60 49.16
C SER A 258 -13.00 9.93 50.50
N LEU A 259 -13.20 8.60 50.49
CA LEU A 259 -13.52 7.82 51.67
C LEU A 259 -12.35 7.80 52.68
N VAL A 260 -11.13 7.44 52.17
CA VAL A 260 -9.92 7.40 53.01
C VAL A 260 -9.58 8.78 53.53
N GLY A 261 -9.71 9.83 52.69
CA GLY A 261 -9.44 11.20 53.08
C GLY A 261 -10.40 11.70 54.18
N SER A 262 -11.71 11.44 54.02
CA SER A 262 -12.70 11.78 55.05
C SER A 262 -12.41 11.06 56.37
N TYR A 263 -12.07 9.76 56.31
CA TYR A 263 -11.71 8.98 57.52
C TYR A 263 -10.47 9.53 58.22
N LEU A 264 -9.41 9.85 57.48
CA LEU A 264 -8.17 10.41 58.01
C LEU A 264 -8.38 11.83 58.59
N PHE A 265 -9.22 12.63 57.91
CA PHE A 265 -9.57 13.98 58.37
C PHE A 265 -10.36 13.94 59.69
N ILE A 266 -11.40 13.11 59.79
CA ILE A 266 -12.21 12.97 61.02
C ILE A 266 -11.35 12.49 62.19
N ASN A 267 -10.35 11.62 61.93
CA ASN A 267 -9.43 11.15 62.97
C ASN A 267 -8.28 12.13 63.28
N GLY A 268 -8.28 13.33 62.73
CA GLY A 268 -7.27 14.36 62.95
C GLY A 268 -5.88 14.05 62.44
N SER A 269 -5.75 13.04 61.57
CA SER A 269 -4.49 12.59 60.99
C SER A 269 -4.21 13.16 59.59
N LEU A 270 -5.12 13.96 59.04
CA LEU A 270 -4.99 14.66 57.77
C LEU A 270 -5.51 16.11 57.95
N GLU A 271 -4.72 17.06 57.50
CA GLU A 271 -5.10 18.46 57.47
C GLU A 271 -6.09 18.74 56.34
N ILE A 272 -6.97 19.74 56.50
CA ILE A 272 -7.99 20.08 55.53
C ILE A 272 -7.41 20.54 54.19
N ASP A 273 -6.28 21.26 54.20
CA ASP A 273 -5.55 21.73 53.03
C ASP A 273 -5.06 20.57 52.16
N THR A 274 -4.47 19.58 52.81
CA THR A 274 -4.02 18.37 52.13
C THR A 274 -5.20 17.58 51.55
N PHE A 275 -6.31 17.47 52.27
CA PHE A 275 -7.50 16.80 51.76
C PHE A 275 -8.09 17.52 50.54
N LEU A 276 -8.23 18.86 50.61
CA LEU A 276 -8.70 19.67 49.49
C LEU A 276 -7.76 19.59 48.28
N MET A 277 -6.42 19.60 48.51
CA MET A 277 -5.44 19.42 47.46
C MET A 277 -5.61 18.07 46.73
N PHE A 278 -5.80 16.97 47.46
CA PHE A 278 -6.08 15.67 46.87
C PHE A 278 -7.39 15.67 46.06
N LEU A 279 -8.46 16.29 46.55
CA LEU A 279 -9.73 16.39 45.87
C LEU A 279 -9.63 17.15 44.54
N PHE A 280 -8.94 18.31 44.52
CA PHE A 280 -8.84 19.13 43.31
C PHE A 280 -7.78 18.63 42.32
N VAL A 281 -6.58 18.30 42.80
CA VAL A 281 -5.49 17.85 41.96
C VAL A 281 -5.62 16.35 41.63
N GLY A 282 -6.07 15.54 42.60
CA GLY A 282 -6.26 14.11 42.45
C GLY A 282 -7.32 13.74 41.41
N THR A 283 -8.37 14.54 41.26
CA THR A 283 -9.35 14.30 40.19
C THR A 283 -8.75 14.49 38.78
N ARG A 284 -7.78 15.39 38.64
CA ARG A 284 -7.17 15.74 37.36
C ARG A 284 -6.17 14.72 36.82
N ILE A 285 -5.65 13.82 37.66
CA ILE A 285 -4.74 12.77 37.22
C ILE A 285 -5.46 11.72 36.35
N PHE A 286 -6.77 11.53 36.57
CA PHE A 286 -7.51 10.46 35.88
C PHE A 286 -7.72 10.75 34.39
N ASP A 287 -7.93 12.03 33.98
CA ASP A 287 -8.18 12.38 32.59
C ASP A 287 -6.98 12.03 31.66
N PRO A 288 -5.73 12.45 31.94
CA PRO A 288 -4.57 12.04 31.11
C PRO A 288 -4.27 10.54 31.20
N LEU A 289 -4.55 9.88 32.34
CA LEU A 289 -4.41 8.44 32.48
C LEU A 289 -5.41 7.66 31.63
N GLU A 290 -6.68 8.06 31.68
CA GLU A 290 -7.72 7.46 30.85
C GLU A 290 -7.44 7.64 29.35
N LEU A 291 -7.03 8.85 28.97
CA LEU A 291 -6.63 9.13 27.60
C LEU A 291 -5.42 8.28 27.17
N ALA A 292 -4.46 8.05 28.07
CA ALA A 292 -3.35 7.14 27.80
C ALA A 292 -3.82 5.70 27.61
N LEU A 293 -4.76 5.18 28.43
CA LEU A 293 -5.32 3.85 28.28
C LEU A 293 -6.08 3.67 26.96
N VAL A 294 -6.89 4.66 26.55
CA VAL A 294 -7.60 4.66 25.26
C VAL A 294 -6.60 4.68 24.10
N ASN A 295 -5.63 5.59 24.16
CA ASN A 295 -4.62 5.71 23.11
C ASN A 295 -3.72 4.46 22.99
N TYR A 296 -3.49 3.73 24.10
CA TYR A 296 -2.73 2.47 24.05
C TYR A 296 -3.32 1.46 23.06
N THR A 297 -4.64 1.30 23.04
CA THR A 297 -5.32 0.41 22.09
C THR A 297 -5.12 0.88 20.64
N GLY A 298 -5.28 2.18 20.38
CA GLY A 298 -5.03 2.75 19.05
C GLY A 298 -3.58 2.57 18.59
N LEU A 299 -2.62 2.77 19.50
CA LEU A 299 -1.19 2.55 19.24
C LEU A 299 -0.86 1.08 18.94
N GLN A 300 -1.53 0.12 19.57
CA GLN A 300 -1.38 -1.30 19.23
C GLN A 300 -1.84 -1.58 17.79
N MET A 301 -3.00 -1.04 17.39
CA MET A 301 -3.51 -1.18 16.02
C MET A 301 -2.57 -0.53 15.00
N ALA A 302 -2.12 0.69 15.27
CA ALA A 302 -1.16 1.38 14.42
C ALA A 302 0.20 0.66 14.33
N SER A 303 0.62 -0.01 15.41
CA SER A 303 1.85 -0.84 15.40
C SER A 303 1.73 -2.02 14.45
N VAL A 304 0.56 -2.66 14.34
CA VAL A 304 0.29 -3.75 13.38
C VAL A 304 0.32 -3.20 11.96
N SER A 305 -0.30 -2.04 11.72
CA SER A 305 -0.26 -1.36 10.43
C SER A 305 1.16 -0.97 10.02
N GLY A 306 1.94 -0.40 10.95
CA GLY A 306 3.34 -0.09 10.72
C GLY A 306 4.23 -1.31 10.46
N GLU A 307 3.94 -2.45 11.09
CA GLU A 307 4.63 -3.72 10.82
C GLU A 307 4.37 -4.20 9.39
N ARG A 308 3.15 -4.07 8.87
CA ARG A 308 2.81 -4.40 7.48
C ARG A 308 3.56 -3.52 6.49
N ILE A 309 3.57 -2.20 6.72
CA ILE A 309 4.34 -1.25 5.91
C ILE A 309 5.82 -1.63 5.89
N ILE A 310 6.41 -1.89 7.07
CA ILE A 310 7.83 -2.28 7.19
C ILE A 310 8.10 -3.61 6.49
N ASN A 311 7.19 -4.58 6.57
CA ASN A 311 7.35 -5.86 5.90
C ASN A 311 7.31 -5.71 4.36
N LEU A 312 6.48 -4.81 3.85
CA LEU A 312 6.45 -4.50 2.43
C LEU A 312 7.72 -3.77 1.98
N LEU A 313 8.24 -2.83 2.79
CA LEU A 313 9.52 -2.15 2.56
C LEU A 313 10.75 -3.10 2.66
N LYS A 314 10.63 -4.22 3.38
CA LYS A 314 11.68 -5.25 3.46
C LYS A 314 11.63 -6.27 2.33
N ALA A 315 10.58 -6.29 1.53
CA ALA A 315 10.52 -7.16 0.36
C ALA A 315 11.75 -6.90 -0.52
N LYS A 316 12.38 -7.97 -0.98
CA LYS A 316 13.65 -7.87 -1.71
C LYS A 316 13.41 -7.20 -3.08
N PRO A 317 13.97 -6.01 -3.35
CA PRO A 317 13.88 -5.39 -4.65
C PRO A 317 14.68 -6.20 -5.68
N MET A 318 14.35 -6.03 -6.96
CA MET A 318 15.24 -6.47 -8.03
C MET A 318 16.59 -5.79 -7.84
N SER A 319 17.66 -6.56 -7.88
CA SER A 319 19.02 -6.07 -7.68
C SER A 319 19.91 -6.57 -8.81
N GLY A 320 20.96 -5.83 -9.07
CA GLY A 320 21.99 -6.13 -10.05
C GLY A 320 22.79 -4.87 -10.33
N ASN A 321 24.07 -5.02 -10.61
CA ASN A 321 24.98 -3.89 -10.79
C ASN A 321 25.80 -4.01 -12.07
N PHE A 322 25.61 -5.09 -12.85
CA PHE A 322 26.33 -5.29 -14.10
C PHE A 322 25.58 -4.60 -15.24
N ASP A 323 26.34 -3.89 -16.07
CA ASP A 323 25.82 -3.35 -17.31
C ASP A 323 25.58 -4.50 -18.30
N VAL A 324 24.46 -4.43 -19.02
CA VAL A 324 24.19 -5.37 -20.11
C VAL A 324 25.09 -4.99 -21.28
N ASN A 325 25.83 -5.98 -21.80
CA ASN A 325 26.75 -5.82 -22.94
C ASN A 325 26.01 -5.29 -24.19
N GLU A 326 26.78 -4.85 -25.20
CA GLU A 326 26.21 -4.36 -26.46
C GLU A 326 25.46 -5.45 -27.23
N SER A 327 25.89 -6.70 -27.13
CA SER A 327 25.21 -7.84 -27.80
C SER A 327 23.80 -8.04 -27.23
N ASN A 328 22.88 -8.38 -28.14
CA ASN A 328 21.47 -8.60 -27.84
C ASN A 328 21.07 -10.09 -28.02
N LYS A 329 22.07 -11.01 -28.01
CA LYS A 329 21.83 -12.45 -27.97
C LYS A 329 21.18 -12.83 -26.64
N ILE A 330 20.11 -13.64 -26.68
CA ILE A 330 19.44 -14.15 -25.47
C ILE A 330 19.77 -15.64 -25.35
N GLU A 331 20.28 -16.07 -24.21
CA GLU A 331 20.65 -17.45 -23.92
C GLU A 331 19.85 -17.93 -22.70
N ILE A 332 19.11 -19.00 -22.87
CA ILE A 332 18.26 -19.62 -21.85
C ILE A 332 18.81 -21.00 -21.56
N HIS A 333 19.21 -21.27 -20.31
CA HIS A 333 19.83 -22.52 -19.90
C HIS A 333 19.06 -23.16 -18.74
N ASP A 334 18.49 -24.34 -18.98
CA ASP A 334 17.83 -25.21 -18.02
C ASP A 334 16.80 -24.50 -17.14
N VAL A 335 16.07 -23.54 -17.74
CA VAL A 335 15.13 -22.68 -17.01
C VAL A 335 13.87 -23.42 -16.62
N SER A 336 13.55 -23.40 -15.31
CA SER A 336 12.28 -23.88 -14.76
C SER A 336 11.60 -22.78 -13.98
N PHE A 337 10.25 -22.73 -14.07
CA PHE A 337 9.47 -21.71 -13.39
C PHE A 337 8.06 -22.19 -13.01
N SER A 338 7.61 -21.74 -11.83
CA SER A 338 6.25 -21.97 -11.29
C SER A 338 5.68 -20.67 -10.74
N TYR A 339 4.42 -20.34 -11.02
CA TYR A 339 3.76 -19.18 -10.41
C TYR A 339 3.43 -19.41 -8.92
N LYS A 340 3.09 -20.62 -8.53
CA LYS A 340 2.88 -21.08 -7.14
C LYS A 340 3.41 -22.52 -7.05
N GLU A 341 2.52 -23.49 -6.93
CA GLU A 341 2.88 -24.92 -6.87
C GLU A 341 2.91 -25.58 -8.25
N SER A 342 2.26 -24.98 -9.25
CA SER A 342 2.14 -25.55 -10.59
C SER A 342 3.31 -25.10 -11.47
N LYS A 343 4.12 -26.06 -11.93
CA LYS A 343 5.24 -25.84 -12.84
C LYS A 343 4.71 -25.47 -14.23
N VAL A 344 5.14 -24.32 -14.77
CA VAL A 344 4.69 -23.78 -16.06
C VAL A 344 5.79 -23.86 -17.11
N ILE A 345 7.04 -23.68 -16.72
CA ILE A 345 8.22 -23.90 -17.57
C ILE A 345 9.05 -25.00 -16.90
N ASP A 346 9.49 -25.96 -17.68
CA ASP A 346 10.17 -27.16 -17.21
C ASP A 346 11.42 -27.47 -18.07
N ASN A 347 12.57 -27.06 -17.53
CA ASN A 347 13.89 -27.32 -18.08
C ASN A 347 14.04 -26.85 -19.53
N VAL A 348 13.72 -25.59 -19.81
CA VAL A 348 13.83 -24.99 -21.15
C VAL A 348 15.25 -24.48 -21.38
N SER A 349 15.88 -24.93 -22.48
CA SER A 349 17.15 -24.42 -22.99
C SER A 349 16.99 -23.98 -24.45
N LEU A 350 17.37 -22.72 -24.74
CA LEU A 350 17.18 -22.11 -26.06
C LEU A 350 18.09 -20.90 -26.25
N ASP A 351 18.70 -20.79 -27.44
CA ASP A 351 19.41 -19.57 -27.86
C ASP A 351 18.59 -18.79 -28.89
N ILE A 352 18.52 -17.47 -28.70
CA ILE A 352 17.94 -16.51 -29.64
C ILE A 352 19.07 -15.59 -30.11
N ASN A 353 19.41 -15.66 -31.39
CA ASN A 353 20.52 -14.88 -31.92
C ASN A 353 20.15 -13.41 -32.12
N GLU A 354 21.15 -12.57 -32.16
CA GLU A 354 20.98 -11.15 -32.44
C GLU A 354 20.42 -10.93 -33.86
N ASN A 355 19.48 -9.97 -33.97
CA ASN A 355 18.75 -9.67 -35.21
C ASN A 355 17.97 -10.86 -35.81
N GLU A 356 17.59 -11.82 -35.00
CA GLU A 356 16.77 -12.97 -35.35
C GLU A 356 15.32 -12.76 -34.94
N LEU A 357 14.37 -13.11 -35.79
CA LEU A 357 12.95 -13.21 -35.46
C LEU A 357 12.64 -14.62 -34.96
N THR A 358 12.48 -14.78 -33.66
CA THR A 358 12.10 -16.05 -33.03
C THR A 358 10.62 -16.04 -32.64
N ALA A 359 9.86 -17.01 -33.10
CA ALA A 359 8.45 -17.17 -32.82
C ALA A 359 8.19 -18.30 -31.81
N PHE A 360 7.48 -18.03 -30.73
CA PHE A 360 6.97 -19.03 -29.79
C PHE A 360 5.55 -19.43 -30.18
N VAL A 361 5.34 -20.70 -30.45
CA VAL A 361 4.05 -21.28 -30.82
C VAL A 361 3.71 -22.49 -29.95
N GLY A 362 2.46 -22.92 -29.92
CA GLY A 362 2.00 -24.05 -29.11
C GLY A 362 0.57 -23.83 -28.58
N TYR A 363 0.04 -24.82 -27.90
CA TYR A 363 -1.30 -24.75 -27.31
C TYR A 363 -1.42 -23.60 -26.29
N SER A 364 -2.66 -23.15 -26.02
CA SER A 364 -2.92 -22.24 -24.92
C SER A 364 -2.46 -22.87 -23.59
N GLY A 365 -1.79 -22.10 -22.75
CA GLY A 365 -1.22 -22.61 -21.49
C GLY A 365 0.10 -23.37 -21.62
N SER A 366 0.73 -23.44 -22.80
CA SER A 366 2.02 -24.12 -22.97
C SER A 366 3.25 -23.39 -22.41
N GLY A 367 3.09 -22.15 -21.88
CA GLY A 367 4.17 -21.38 -21.26
C GLY A 367 4.75 -20.23 -22.11
N LYS A 368 4.23 -19.97 -23.32
CA LYS A 368 4.75 -18.94 -24.25
C LYS A 368 4.89 -17.54 -23.64
N SER A 369 3.80 -16.98 -23.15
CA SER A 369 3.80 -15.64 -22.52
C SER A 369 4.58 -15.63 -21.21
N THR A 370 4.66 -16.76 -20.50
CA THR A 370 5.50 -16.90 -19.31
C THR A 370 6.98 -16.79 -19.66
N LEU A 371 7.40 -17.38 -20.78
CA LEU A 371 8.80 -17.27 -21.23
C LEU A 371 9.16 -15.83 -21.59
N ILE A 372 8.28 -15.06 -22.25
CA ILE A 372 8.47 -13.61 -22.49
C ILE A 372 8.63 -12.86 -21.15
N LYS A 373 7.79 -13.17 -20.16
CA LYS A 373 7.86 -12.53 -18.83
C LYS A 373 9.15 -12.88 -18.09
N LEU A 374 9.73 -14.05 -18.30
CA LEU A 374 11.03 -14.43 -17.74
C LEU A 374 12.18 -13.72 -18.49
N ILE A 375 12.14 -13.66 -19.83
CA ILE A 375 13.12 -12.94 -20.64
C ILE A 375 13.16 -11.46 -20.28
N SER A 376 11.99 -10.84 -20.06
CA SER A 376 11.89 -9.43 -19.62
C SER A 376 12.17 -9.23 -18.13
N ARG A 377 12.51 -10.29 -17.38
CA ARG A 377 12.73 -10.25 -15.93
C ARG A 377 11.53 -9.67 -15.14
N PHE A 378 10.31 -9.86 -15.64
CA PHE A 378 9.11 -9.57 -14.83
C PHE A 378 8.93 -10.61 -13.72
N TYR A 379 9.50 -11.79 -13.92
CA TYR A 379 9.64 -12.85 -12.94
C TYR A 379 11.07 -13.40 -13.01
N ASP A 380 11.62 -13.74 -11.87
CA ASP A 380 12.89 -14.46 -11.81
C ASP A 380 12.64 -15.97 -11.96
N PRO A 381 13.47 -16.73 -12.71
CA PRO A 381 13.36 -18.17 -12.80
C PRO A 381 13.58 -18.83 -11.43
N ASN A 382 12.92 -19.99 -11.20
CA ASN A 382 13.16 -20.78 -9.99
C ASN A 382 14.50 -21.55 -10.09
N GLU A 383 14.82 -22.03 -11.31
CA GLU A 383 16.04 -22.79 -11.63
C GLU A 383 16.53 -22.37 -13.01
N GLY A 384 17.82 -22.58 -13.25
CA GLY A 384 18.46 -22.24 -14.52
C GLY A 384 18.87 -20.76 -14.60
N THR A 385 19.31 -20.32 -15.78
CA THR A 385 19.79 -18.95 -16.03
C THR A 385 19.30 -18.41 -17.35
N ILE A 386 19.03 -17.11 -17.41
CA ILE A 386 18.76 -16.39 -18.66
C ILE A 386 19.82 -15.29 -18.76
N LYS A 387 20.50 -15.23 -19.91
CA LYS A 387 21.56 -14.25 -20.16
C LYS A 387 21.22 -13.40 -21.38
N ILE A 388 21.61 -12.12 -21.34
CA ILE A 388 21.58 -11.22 -22.50
C ILE A 388 22.98 -10.68 -22.72
N GLY A 389 23.51 -10.91 -23.93
CA GLY A 389 24.89 -10.55 -24.22
C GLY A 389 25.91 -11.22 -23.29
N GLY A 390 25.60 -12.42 -22.79
CA GLY A 390 26.44 -13.17 -21.83
C GLY A 390 26.28 -12.74 -20.37
N VAL A 391 25.52 -11.69 -20.06
CA VAL A 391 25.26 -11.23 -18.69
C VAL A 391 23.98 -11.87 -18.15
N ASP A 392 24.06 -12.51 -16.98
CA ASP A 392 22.89 -13.09 -16.31
C ASP A 392 21.91 -12.00 -15.89
N LEU A 393 20.63 -12.16 -16.24
CA LEU A 393 19.57 -11.20 -15.92
C LEU A 393 19.46 -10.90 -14.42
N LEU A 394 19.72 -11.88 -13.55
CA LEU A 394 19.64 -11.70 -12.10
C LEU A 394 20.73 -10.76 -11.56
N THR A 395 21.85 -10.63 -12.31
CA THR A 395 22.97 -9.78 -11.92
C THR A 395 22.98 -8.43 -12.64
N ALA A 396 22.18 -8.27 -13.72
CA ALA A 396 22.07 -7.06 -14.49
C ALA A 396 21.37 -5.94 -13.70
N ASP A 397 21.78 -4.69 -13.94
CA ASP A 397 21.07 -3.51 -13.45
C ASP A 397 19.64 -3.49 -14.04
N PRO A 398 18.57 -3.49 -13.21
CA PRO A 398 17.20 -3.61 -13.71
C PRO A 398 16.77 -2.47 -14.64
N ASP A 399 17.20 -1.22 -14.36
CA ASP A 399 16.81 -0.05 -15.14
C ASP A 399 17.50 -0.11 -16.52
N LYS A 400 18.80 -0.43 -16.57
CA LYS A 400 19.57 -0.60 -17.82
C LYS A 400 19.10 -1.82 -18.63
N LEU A 401 18.68 -2.87 -17.94
CA LEU A 401 18.08 -4.04 -18.60
C LEU A 401 16.76 -3.67 -19.28
N MET A 402 15.90 -2.87 -18.63
CA MET A 402 14.64 -2.44 -19.24
C MET A 402 14.84 -1.52 -20.44
N ASP A 403 15.96 -0.81 -20.55
CA ASP A 403 16.30 -0.01 -21.74
C ASP A 403 16.57 -0.90 -22.98
N LYS A 404 16.96 -2.16 -22.78
CA LYS A 404 17.17 -3.12 -23.87
C LYS A 404 15.88 -3.64 -24.49
N PHE A 405 14.73 -3.51 -23.83
CA PHE A 405 13.47 -4.09 -24.28
C PHE A 405 12.45 -3.04 -24.72
N SER A 406 11.75 -3.30 -25.81
CA SER A 406 10.42 -2.75 -26.08
C SER A 406 9.41 -3.90 -26.03
N VAL A 407 8.41 -3.78 -25.14
CA VAL A 407 7.39 -4.81 -24.97
C VAL A 407 6.04 -4.31 -25.46
N VAL A 408 5.41 -5.07 -26.36
CA VAL A 408 4.03 -4.84 -26.79
C VAL A 408 3.18 -5.95 -26.19
N PHE A 409 2.37 -5.58 -25.20
CA PHE A 409 1.50 -6.51 -24.48
C PHE A 409 0.22 -6.82 -25.25
N GLN A 410 -0.38 -7.96 -24.96
CA GLN A 410 -1.72 -8.34 -25.43
C GLN A 410 -2.77 -7.34 -24.96
N ASP A 411 -2.79 -7.06 -23.65
CA ASP A 411 -3.68 -6.07 -23.03
C ASP A 411 -2.97 -4.71 -22.96
N VAL A 412 -3.36 -3.79 -23.84
CA VAL A 412 -2.77 -2.47 -23.90
C VAL A 412 -3.37 -1.56 -22.82
N TYR A 413 -2.52 -1.07 -21.92
CA TYR A 413 -2.89 -0.05 -20.95
C TYR A 413 -2.49 1.36 -21.44
N LEU A 414 -3.46 2.27 -21.47
CA LEU A 414 -3.24 3.70 -21.76
C LEU A 414 -3.57 4.51 -20.52
N PHE A 415 -2.71 5.49 -20.22
CA PHE A 415 -2.91 6.40 -19.11
C PHE A 415 -3.98 7.43 -19.42
N LYS A 416 -4.70 7.90 -18.37
CA LYS A 416 -5.62 9.03 -18.47
C LYS A 416 -4.82 10.32 -18.72
N ASP A 417 -4.50 10.58 -19.98
CA ASP A 417 -3.70 11.70 -20.45
C ASP A 417 -3.98 11.91 -21.95
N THR A 418 -3.31 12.87 -22.59
CA THR A 418 -3.40 13.07 -24.03
C THR A 418 -2.81 11.90 -24.82
N ILE A 419 -3.22 11.76 -26.09
CA ILE A 419 -2.59 10.78 -27.01
C ILE A 419 -1.10 11.10 -27.15
N TYR A 420 -0.74 12.38 -27.24
CA TYR A 420 0.64 12.85 -27.30
C TYR A 420 1.49 12.31 -26.15
N ASN A 421 1.06 12.53 -24.92
CA ASN A 421 1.76 12.07 -23.72
C ASN A 421 1.79 10.54 -23.63
N ASN A 422 0.73 9.88 -24.05
CA ASN A 422 0.70 8.42 -24.12
C ASN A 422 1.75 7.82 -25.09
N ILE A 423 2.03 8.47 -26.22
CA ILE A 423 3.10 8.05 -27.13
C ILE A 423 4.46 8.45 -26.57
N LYS A 424 4.59 9.68 -26.05
CA LYS A 424 5.82 10.23 -25.45
C LYS A 424 6.36 9.37 -24.30
N PHE A 425 5.50 8.59 -23.64
CA PHE A 425 5.90 7.64 -22.61
C PHE A 425 6.98 6.63 -23.09
N GLY A 426 7.09 6.37 -24.39
CA GLY A 426 8.17 5.57 -24.96
C GLY A 426 9.55 6.19 -24.83
N ASN A 427 9.64 7.53 -24.91
CA ASN A 427 10.86 8.31 -24.69
C ASN A 427 10.48 9.74 -24.26
N GLU A 428 10.70 10.07 -22.98
CA GLU A 428 10.35 11.38 -22.43
C GLU A 428 11.10 12.56 -23.05
N ASN A 429 12.26 12.31 -23.62
CA ASN A 429 13.11 13.32 -24.25
C ASN A 429 12.82 13.50 -25.75
N ALA A 430 11.86 12.75 -26.30
CA ALA A 430 11.55 12.81 -27.73
C ALA A 430 10.96 14.15 -28.14
N SER A 431 11.39 14.65 -29.28
CA SER A 431 10.83 15.83 -29.94
C SER A 431 9.42 15.56 -30.47
N LYS A 432 8.66 16.63 -30.74
CA LYS A 432 7.33 16.52 -31.35
C LYS A 432 7.37 15.79 -32.70
N ASP A 433 8.39 16.04 -33.49
CA ASP A 433 8.53 15.41 -34.81
C ASP A 433 8.81 13.90 -34.71
N GLU A 434 9.60 13.47 -33.72
CA GLU A 434 9.85 12.04 -33.46
C GLU A 434 8.58 11.33 -33.00
N ILE A 435 7.78 11.96 -32.14
CA ILE A 435 6.49 11.43 -31.68
C ILE A 435 5.50 11.29 -32.86
N MET A 436 5.41 12.33 -33.71
CA MET A 436 4.55 12.28 -34.90
C MET A 436 5.04 11.24 -35.90
N ASN A 437 6.35 11.08 -36.09
CA ASN A 437 6.92 10.04 -36.96
C ASN A 437 6.65 8.65 -36.41
N ALA A 438 6.83 8.40 -35.12
CA ALA A 438 6.47 7.13 -34.48
C ALA A 438 4.98 6.80 -34.66
N ALA A 439 4.10 7.79 -34.53
CA ALA A 439 2.68 7.63 -34.81
C ALA A 439 2.37 7.25 -36.27
N LYS A 440 3.09 7.85 -37.23
CA LYS A 440 2.97 7.49 -38.66
C LYS A 440 3.43 6.06 -38.91
N MET A 441 4.61 5.69 -38.41
CA MET A 441 5.17 4.33 -38.56
C MET A 441 4.28 3.27 -37.94
N ALA A 442 3.55 3.61 -36.87
CA ALA A 442 2.60 2.73 -36.21
C ALA A 442 1.19 2.75 -36.85
N GLY A 443 0.96 3.48 -37.94
CA GLY A 443 -0.34 3.62 -38.58
C GLY A 443 -1.37 4.34 -37.67
N ALA A 444 -0.90 5.10 -36.67
CA ALA A 444 -1.75 5.80 -35.71
C ALA A 444 -2.09 7.23 -36.12
N TYR A 445 -1.26 7.86 -36.95
CA TYR A 445 -1.37 9.27 -37.29
C TYR A 445 -2.73 9.67 -37.86
N ASP A 446 -3.25 8.89 -38.81
CA ASP A 446 -4.46 9.24 -39.57
C ASP A 446 -5.72 9.24 -38.70
N PHE A 447 -5.84 8.33 -37.74
CA PHE A 447 -6.97 8.36 -36.82
C PHE A 447 -6.81 9.44 -35.74
N ILE A 448 -5.56 9.77 -35.34
CA ILE A 448 -5.31 10.80 -34.35
C ILE A 448 -5.70 12.17 -34.89
N VAL A 449 -5.28 12.53 -36.11
CA VAL A 449 -5.60 13.84 -36.68
C VAL A 449 -7.07 14.02 -37.06
N LYS A 450 -7.84 12.93 -37.14
CA LYS A 450 -9.31 12.96 -37.35
C LYS A 450 -10.09 13.27 -36.06
N LYS A 451 -9.44 13.21 -34.88
CA LYS A 451 -10.08 13.58 -33.61
C LYS A 451 -10.08 15.13 -33.48
N ASP A 452 -11.08 15.66 -32.80
CA ASP A 452 -11.29 17.11 -32.69
C ASP A 452 -10.03 17.86 -32.18
N ASP A 453 -9.35 17.29 -31.15
CA ASP A 453 -8.15 17.86 -30.56
C ASP A 453 -6.85 17.18 -31.06
N GLY A 454 -6.93 16.30 -32.07
CA GLY A 454 -5.76 15.62 -32.64
C GLY A 454 -4.92 14.89 -31.57
N PHE A 455 -3.62 15.19 -31.50
CA PHE A 455 -2.71 14.62 -30.51
C PHE A 455 -2.99 15.05 -29.06
N ASP A 456 -3.68 16.19 -28.85
CA ASP A 456 -4.04 16.70 -27.53
C ASP A 456 -5.35 16.08 -27.02
N THR A 457 -5.98 15.18 -27.80
CA THR A 457 -7.19 14.45 -27.38
C THR A 457 -6.93 13.68 -26.09
N MET A 458 -7.75 13.96 -25.06
CA MET A 458 -7.71 13.27 -23.78
C MET A 458 -8.25 11.85 -23.88
N ILE A 459 -7.47 10.89 -23.38
CA ILE A 459 -7.86 9.47 -23.32
C ILE A 459 -8.38 9.17 -21.91
N GLY A 460 -9.52 8.48 -21.81
CA GLY A 460 -10.02 7.97 -20.52
C GLY A 460 -9.12 6.89 -19.93
N GLN A 461 -9.32 6.57 -18.65
CA GLN A 461 -8.59 5.52 -17.95
C GLN A 461 -8.64 4.18 -18.71
N GLY A 462 -7.49 3.54 -18.88
CA GLY A 462 -7.37 2.29 -19.66
C GLY A 462 -7.70 2.43 -21.14
N GLY A 463 -7.76 3.67 -21.67
CA GLY A 463 -8.10 3.90 -23.08
C GLY A 463 -9.59 3.74 -23.40
N ALA A 464 -10.50 3.99 -22.45
CA ALA A 464 -11.93 3.73 -22.57
C ALA A 464 -12.61 4.38 -23.80
N THR A 465 -12.01 5.45 -24.35
CA THR A 465 -12.52 6.21 -25.50
C THR A 465 -11.98 5.75 -26.86
N LEU A 466 -11.13 4.72 -26.87
CA LEU A 466 -10.46 4.22 -28.08
C LEU A 466 -10.89 2.78 -28.39
N SER A 467 -10.91 2.44 -29.68
CA SER A 467 -11.06 1.05 -30.15
C SER A 467 -9.84 0.20 -29.81
N GLY A 468 -9.98 -1.13 -29.82
CA GLY A 468 -8.87 -2.05 -29.57
C GLY A 468 -7.70 -1.83 -30.53
N GLY A 469 -7.97 -1.63 -31.82
CA GLY A 469 -6.94 -1.36 -32.84
C GLY A 469 -6.26 0.00 -32.66
N GLU A 470 -6.98 1.05 -32.24
CA GLU A 470 -6.38 2.36 -31.93
C GLU A 470 -5.43 2.27 -30.71
N LYS A 471 -5.85 1.56 -29.64
CA LYS A 471 -4.98 1.29 -28.48
C LYS A 471 -3.72 0.58 -28.86
N GLN A 472 -3.84 -0.48 -29.69
CA GLN A 472 -2.70 -1.29 -30.12
C GLN A 472 -1.71 -0.45 -30.93
N ARG A 473 -2.19 0.39 -31.88
CA ARG A 473 -1.32 1.29 -32.66
C ARG A 473 -0.59 2.32 -31.79
N ILE A 474 -1.22 2.84 -30.73
CA ILE A 474 -0.54 3.72 -29.78
C ILE A 474 0.54 2.95 -29.00
N SER A 475 0.28 1.69 -28.61
CA SER A 475 1.27 0.85 -27.94
C SER A 475 2.47 0.56 -28.84
N ILE A 476 2.22 0.28 -30.12
CA ILE A 476 3.30 0.10 -31.12
C ILE A 476 4.07 1.41 -31.33
N ALA A 477 3.40 2.56 -31.38
CA ALA A 477 4.05 3.86 -31.47
C ALA A 477 4.99 4.12 -30.28
N ARG A 478 4.59 3.75 -29.05
CA ARG A 478 5.48 3.76 -27.87
C ARG A 478 6.73 2.90 -28.08
N ALA A 479 6.55 1.68 -28.58
CA ALA A 479 7.65 0.75 -28.80
C ALA A 479 8.61 1.26 -29.90
N ILE A 480 8.09 1.83 -30.97
CA ILE A 480 8.88 2.45 -32.04
C ILE A 480 9.67 3.64 -31.49
N LEU A 481 9.03 4.53 -30.72
CA LEU A 481 9.65 5.72 -30.12
C LEU A 481 10.76 5.35 -29.13
N LYS A 482 10.57 4.29 -28.35
CA LYS A 482 11.59 3.76 -27.44
C LYS A 482 12.80 3.22 -28.18
N ASN A 483 12.63 2.67 -29.36
CA ASN A 483 13.66 2.15 -30.25
C ASN A 483 14.65 1.16 -29.61
N ALA A 484 14.19 0.32 -28.67
CA ALA A 484 15.04 -0.68 -28.02
C ALA A 484 15.54 -1.75 -28.99
N PRO A 485 16.72 -2.36 -28.73
CA PRO A 485 17.29 -3.38 -29.62
C PRO A 485 16.59 -4.74 -29.58
N ILE A 486 15.87 -5.05 -28.50
CA ILE A 486 15.13 -6.31 -28.33
C ILE A 486 13.64 -5.98 -28.26
N ILE A 487 12.85 -6.61 -29.12
CA ILE A 487 11.39 -6.44 -29.18
C ILE A 487 10.71 -7.70 -28.68
N LEU A 488 9.83 -7.57 -27.72
CA LEU A 488 9.00 -8.65 -27.18
C LEU A 488 7.54 -8.38 -27.54
N LEU A 489 6.93 -9.27 -28.34
CA LEU A 489 5.54 -9.15 -28.79
C LEU A 489 4.70 -10.28 -28.19
N ASP A 490 3.76 -9.95 -27.32
CA ASP A 490 2.81 -10.93 -26.77
C ASP A 490 1.45 -10.74 -27.46
N GLU A 491 1.16 -11.60 -28.45
CA GLU A 491 -0.14 -11.71 -29.16
C GLU A 491 -0.70 -10.37 -29.73
N ALA A 492 0.14 -9.56 -30.34
CA ALA A 492 -0.16 -8.19 -30.75
C ALA A 492 -1.28 -8.03 -31.82
N THR A 493 -1.82 -9.12 -32.41
CA THR A 493 -2.81 -9.06 -33.51
C THR A 493 -4.11 -9.82 -33.23
N SER A 494 -4.35 -10.31 -32.02
CA SER A 494 -5.59 -11.01 -31.68
C SER A 494 -6.78 -10.06 -31.59
N SER A 495 -7.94 -10.51 -32.08
CA SER A 495 -9.25 -9.83 -31.94
C SER A 495 -9.44 -8.53 -32.73
N LEU A 496 -8.74 -8.34 -33.85
CA LEU A 496 -8.87 -7.15 -34.70
C LEU A 496 -9.69 -7.45 -35.97
N ASP A 497 -10.36 -6.45 -36.50
CA ASP A 497 -10.95 -6.49 -37.83
C ASP A 497 -9.86 -6.54 -38.92
N PRO A 498 -10.15 -7.09 -40.12
CA PRO A 498 -9.13 -7.34 -41.14
C PRO A 498 -8.38 -6.08 -41.61
N GLU A 499 -9.03 -4.92 -41.65
CA GLU A 499 -8.39 -3.67 -42.04
C GLU A 499 -7.35 -3.22 -40.99
N ASN A 500 -7.71 -3.21 -39.72
CA ASN A 500 -6.80 -2.89 -38.63
C ASN A 500 -5.67 -3.94 -38.49
N GLU A 501 -5.94 -5.22 -38.78
CA GLU A 501 -4.92 -6.27 -38.78
C GLU A 501 -3.79 -5.98 -39.79
N LEU A 502 -4.11 -5.56 -41.01
CA LEU A 502 -3.11 -5.20 -42.04
C LEU A 502 -2.26 -3.99 -41.59
N ILE A 503 -2.90 -2.93 -41.08
CA ILE A 503 -2.20 -1.72 -40.60
C ILE A 503 -1.23 -2.09 -39.47
N ILE A 504 -1.67 -2.93 -38.53
CA ILE A 504 -0.85 -3.36 -37.41
C ILE A 504 0.29 -4.28 -37.84
N GLN A 505 0.07 -5.17 -38.81
CA GLN A 505 1.14 -6.00 -39.39
C GLN A 505 2.22 -5.15 -40.06
N GLU A 506 1.83 -4.09 -40.77
CA GLU A 506 2.79 -3.13 -41.37
C GLU A 506 3.54 -2.36 -40.27
N ALA A 507 2.84 -1.90 -39.22
CA ALA A 507 3.44 -1.24 -38.08
C ALA A 507 4.45 -2.14 -37.34
N ILE A 508 4.10 -3.40 -37.10
CA ILE A 508 5.00 -4.39 -36.51
C ILE A 508 6.21 -4.61 -37.43
N SER A 509 5.99 -4.75 -38.75
CA SER A 509 7.09 -4.91 -39.72
C SER A 509 8.08 -3.73 -39.70
N ASN A 510 7.58 -2.51 -39.44
CA ASN A 510 8.42 -1.34 -39.25
C ASN A 510 9.19 -1.37 -37.90
N LEU A 511 8.56 -1.87 -36.84
CA LEU A 511 9.13 -1.96 -35.49
C LEU A 511 10.30 -2.95 -35.43
N ILE A 512 10.17 -4.12 -36.12
CA ILE A 512 11.10 -5.25 -35.97
C ILE A 512 12.36 -5.17 -36.86
N LYS A 513 12.45 -4.20 -37.77
CA LYS A 513 13.61 -4.07 -38.70
C LYS A 513 14.90 -3.93 -37.92
N ASN A 514 15.87 -4.80 -38.22
CA ASN A 514 17.22 -4.83 -37.63
C ASN A 514 17.18 -4.92 -36.09
N LYS A 515 16.26 -5.73 -35.55
CA LYS A 515 16.08 -5.94 -34.10
C LYS A 515 16.10 -7.45 -33.80
N THR A 516 16.47 -7.79 -32.57
CA THR A 516 16.22 -9.13 -32.02
C THR A 516 14.76 -9.19 -31.57
N VAL A 517 14.00 -10.14 -32.13
CA VAL A 517 12.54 -10.16 -31.91
C VAL A 517 12.11 -11.50 -31.35
N VAL A 518 11.32 -11.46 -30.30
CA VAL A 518 10.62 -12.61 -29.75
C VAL A 518 9.12 -12.35 -29.84
N VAL A 519 8.41 -13.18 -30.57
CA VAL A 519 6.96 -13.05 -30.76
C VAL A 519 6.22 -14.30 -30.27
N VAL A 520 5.18 -14.11 -29.46
CA VAL A 520 4.18 -15.15 -29.19
C VAL A 520 3.10 -15.05 -30.25
N ALA A 521 2.92 -16.11 -31.00
CA ALA A 521 1.93 -16.17 -32.08
C ALA A 521 0.87 -17.22 -31.83
N HIS A 522 -0.39 -16.79 -31.96
CA HIS A 522 -1.55 -17.68 -32.00
C HIS A 522 -1.91 -18.04 -33.45
N LYS A 523 -1.67 -17.13 -34.42
CA LYS A 523 -1.85 -17.36 -35.84
C LYS A 523 -0.51 -17.79 -36.46
N LEU A 524 -0.35 -19.08 -36.80
CA LEU A 524 0.90 -19.59 -37.37
C LEU A 524 1.30 -18.91 -38.69
N ARG A 525 0.31 -18.44 -39.47
CA ARG A 525 0.56 -17.71 -40.72
C ARG A 525 1.35 -16.42 -40.52
N SER A 526 1.16 -15.74 -39.40
CA SER A 526 1.87 -14.47 -39.13
C SER A 526 3.36 -14.66 -38.86
N VAL A 527 3.80 -15.90 -38.61
CA VAL A 527 5.18 -16.23 -38.27
C VAL A 527 5.85 -17.21 -39.20
N MET A 528 5.26 -17.46 -40.37
CA MET A 528 5.87 -18.32 -41.41
C MET A 528 7.25 -17.83 -41.87
N GLY A 529 7.46 -16.51 -41.86
CA GLY A 529 8.73 -15.86 -42.20
C GLY A 529 9.72 -15.74 -41.05
N ALA A 530 9.45 -16.35 -39.89
CA ALA A 530 10.36 -16.31 -38.75
C ALA A 530 11.63 -17.10 -39.04
N ASP A 531 12.79 -16.58 -38.59
CA ASP A 531 14.07 -17.23 -38.70
C ASP A 531 14.13 -18.53 -37.90
N LYS A 532 13.42 -18.51 -36.76
CA LYS A 532 13.30 -19.65 -35.86
C LYS A 532 11.89 -19.73 -35.26
N ILE A 533 11.30 -20.90 -35.31
CA ILE A 533 10.04 -21.23 -34.65
C ILE A 533 10.33 -22.23 -33.53
N VAL A 534 9.90 -21.92 -32.34
CA VAL A 534 10.03 -22.76 -31.15
C VAL A 534 8.65 -23.22 -30.72
N VAL A 535 8.43 -24.51 -30.79
CA VAL A 535 7.15 -25.13 -30.41
C VAL A 535 7.20 -25.52 -28.93
N LEU A 536 6.33 -24.93 -28.15
CA LEU A 536 6.22 -25.19 -26.72
C LEU A 536 5.02 -26.11 -26.44
N ASN A 537 5.26 -27.15 -25.64
CA ASN A 537 4.22 -28.05 -25.16
C ASN A 537 4.43 -28.33 -23.67
N LYS A 538 3.41 -28.07 -22.87
CA LYS A 538 3.41 -28.30 -21.41
C LYS A 538 4.69 -27.80 -20.70
N GLY A 539 5.14 -26.62 -21.07
CA GLY A 539 6.31 -25.98 -20.47
C GLY A 539 7.67 -26.41 -20.99
N LYS A 540 7.73 -27.28 -22.03
CA LYS A 540 8.96 -27.77 -22.64
C LYS A 540 9.06 -27.34 -24.09
N VAL A 541 10.30 -27.22 -24.60
CA VAL A 541 10.56 -27.08 -26.03
C VAL A 541 10.44 -28.46 -26.68
N GLU A 542 9.52 -28.60 -27.59
CA GLU A 542 9.25 -29.86 -28.29
C GLU A 542 9.91 -29.91 -29.68
N GLU A 543 9.77 -28.81 -30.44
CA GLU A 543 10.35 -28.70 -31.77
C GLU A 543 10.98 -27.30 -31.95
N VAL A 544 12.06 -27.24 -32.73
CA VAL A 544 12.71 -25.98 -33.13
C VAL A 544 13.10 -26.12 -34.61
N GLY A 545 12.78 -25.11 -35.42
CA GLY A 545 13.15 -25.09 -36.84
C GLY A 545 12.48 -23.97 -37.61
N LYS A 546 12.60 -23.94 -38.91
CA LYS A 546 11.86 -23.03 -39.80
C LYS A 546 10.51 -23.63 -40.18
N HIS A 547 9.59 -22.78 -40.64
CA HIS A 547 8.27 -23.23 -41.11
C HIS A 547 8.36 -24.39 -42.13
N GLU A 548 9.25 -24.28 -43.14
CA GLU A 548 9.41 -25.25 -44.19
C GLU A 548 9.94 -26.62 -43.73
N GLU A 549 10.65 -26.64 -42.61
CA GLU A 549 11.18 -27.85 -41.98
C GLU A 549 10.09 -28.49 -41.10
N LEU A 550 9.50 -27.69 -40.21
CA LEU A 550 8.53 -28.18 -39.24
C LEU A 550 7.23 -28.68 -39.88
N ILE A 551 6.81 -28.07 -40.99
CA ILE A 551 5.59 -28.52 -41.71
C ILE A 551 5.76 -29.90 -42.37
N LYS A 552 6.99 -30.30 -42.69
CA LYS A 552 7.30 -31.61 -43.28
C LYS A 552 7.39 -32.72 -42.23
N ASN A 553 7.73 -32.37 -41.00
CA ASN A 553 7.82 -33.30 -39.89
C ASN A 553 6.42 -33.69 -39.38
N GLU A 554 6.28 -34.97 -38.95
CA GLU A 554 5.06 -35.39 -38.24
C GLU A 554 5.19 -35.02 -36.77
N GLY A 555 4.86 -33.75 -36.45
CA GLY A 555 5.03 -33.19 -35.13
C GLY A 555 3.91 -32.22 -34.72
N LEU A 556 4.02 -31.68 -33.54
CA LEU A 556 3.03 -30.77 -32.95
C LEU A 556 2.79 -29.53 -33.82
N TYR A 557 3.85 -29.00 -34.47
CA TYR A 557 3.71 -27.84 -35.36
C TYR A 557 2.76 -28.11 -36.52
N LYS A 558 2.91 -29.28 -37.18
CA LYS A 558 2.05 -29.70 -38.28
C LYS A 558 0.61 -29.90 -37.84
N ASP A 559 0.41 -30.47 -36.66
CA ASP A 559 -0.93 -30.64 -36.09
C ASP A 559 -1.61 -29.28 -35.83
N LEU A 560 -0.90 -28.33 -35.19
CA LEU A 560 -1.40 -26.97 -34.95
C LEU A 560 -1.72 -26.26 -36.27
N TRP A 561 -0.88 -26.41 -37.29
CA TRP A 561 -1.13 -25.87 -38.63
C TRP A 561 -2.41 -26.44 -39.24
N ASN A 562 -2.56 -27.76 -39.21
CA ASN A 562 -3.73 -28.44 -39.75
C ASN A 562 -5.02 -28.03 -39.04
N TYR A 563 -4.98 -27.83 -37.71
CA TYR A 563 -6.13 -27.31 -36.97
C TYR A 563 -6.50 -25.90 -37.40
N GLN A 564 -5.51 -25.01 -37.62
CA GLN A 564 -5.78 -23.66 -38.09
C GLN A 564 -6.31 -23.61 -39.53
N GLU A 565 -5.84 -24.48 -40.42
CA GLU A 565 -6.39 -24.57 -41.76
C GLU A 565 -7.85 -25.07 -41.76
N LYS A 566 -8.15 -26.12 -40.99
CA LYS A 566 -9.51 -26.64 -40.82
C LYS A 566 -10.47 -25.61 -40.19
N SER A 567 -9.99 -24.78 -39.30
CA SER A 567 -10.85 -23.75 -38.66
C SER A 567 -11.36 -22.68 -39.61
N LYS A 568 -10.73 -22.48 -40.79
CA LYS A 568 -11.20 -21.57 -41.86
C LYS A 568 -12.41 -22.08 -42.61
N GLU A 569 -12.57 -23.40 -42.63
CA GLU A 569 -13.71 -24.03 -43.31
C GLU A 569 -14.98 -24.00 -42.47
N TRP A 570 -14.84 -23.61 -41.17
CA TRP A 570 -15.97 -23.58 -40.27
C TRP A 570 -16.97 -22.50 -40.66
N LYS A 571 -18.22 -22.90 -40.83
CA LYS A 571 -19.38 -22.01 -41.11
C LYS A 571 -20.45 -22.24 -40.05
N ILE A 572 -21.11 -21.16 -39.63
CA ILE A 572 -22.34 -21.27 -38.86
C ILE A 572 -23.39 -21.87 -39.78
N VAL A 573 -23.78 -23.11 -39.51
CA VAL A 573 -24.92 -23.78 -40.19
C VAL A 573 -26.11 -23.63 -39.25
N GLN A 574 -27.21 -23.09 -39.76
CA GLN A 574 -28.52 -23.04 -39.06
C GLN A 574 -29.13 -24.42 -39.04
#